data_0e88b191bdc5169a05244560ba1a147e
#
_entry.id   0e88b191bdc5169a05244560ba1a147e
#
_cell.length_a   1.000
_cell.length_b   1.000
_cell.length_c   1.000
_cell.angle_alpha   90.00
_cell.angle_beta   90.00
_cell.angle_gamma   90.00
#
_symmetry.space_group_name_H-M   'P 1'
#
loop_
_entity.id
_entity.type
_entity.pdbx_description
1 polymer ?
#
loop_
_entity_poly.entity_id
_entity_poly.type
_entity_poly.pdbx_seq_one_letter_code
_entity_poly.pdbx_strand_id
1 'polypeptide(L)'
;TVTYTLGTKSAKAVFTVAATRIKSLSVTPMYTINAICNVKGDYRVAADENGNISQRFEYDLAGYDYNVKIIYTDGTTVSCNAADLKQITGYEPKFSQGDKALSVGVNTGYCTVGGITAEFSFNVIENPVKSVSLYMTGGADTLTAKNDGYYAKKSDGSTYFRFIYNETKIRAKVVYTNGSTADYPIGELCAKLHGRLEISDTQSVQPWAAGTVTLPAKINGISTSLTLKITGVIPPCNVGGLACDSSSDDSLTVSWDTDPSADGYTAEIYKGGRWVSLSVSSSGNKARASAHALQGGSKYKFRVRAYRRSGSDTMYSDYAYISAYTLPSAVSGLKAGNSSASSVSLSWSKSSYADGYTAEIYKGGQWTKLTVSSGGNSASCTASSLQSGAKYKFRVRAYKNADGKILYSDYAYISAYTLINETVKFYKAEATKNTVTISWYKGSYDAYTAEVYKDGRWTKLTVTVGNGTAKCTATALQSGSAYKFRIKGYKKSGEDTLYSIYSYISVNTLK
;
A
#
# COMPACT_ATOMS: atom_id res chain seq x y z
N THR A 1 -41.41 -5.40 -32.49
CA THR A 1 -41.18 -5.96 -33.84
C THR A 1 -40.24 -7.15 -33.68
N VAL A 2 -40.68 -8.29 -34.16
CA VAL A 2 -39.86 -9.51 -34.24
C VAL A 2 -39.55 -9.76 -35.70
N THR A 3 -38.31 -9.97 -36.06
CA THR A 3 -37.85 -10.27 -37.40
C THR A 3 -37.55 -11.77 -37.48
N TYR A 4 -38.22 -12.47 -38.35
CA TYR A 4 -37.97 -13.88 -38.69
C TYR A 4 -37.16 -13.94 -39.98
N THR A 5 -36.05 -14.64 -39.98
CA THR A 5 -35.20 -14.81 -41.16
C THR A 5 -35.05 -16.30 -41.48
N LEU A 6 -35.38 -16.67 -42.70
CA LEU A 6 -35.19 -18.01 -43.24
C LEU A 6 -34.37 -17.89 -44.55
N GLY A 7 -33.09 -18.25 -44.49
CA GLY A 7 -32.17 -18.05 -45.61
C GLY A 7 -31.97 -16.56 -45.89
N THR A 8 -32.15 -16.14 -47.14
CA THR A 8 -32.05 -14.73 -47.60
C THR A 8 -33.35 -13.93 -47.48
N LYS A 9 -34.44 -14.56 -47.04
CA LYS A 9 -35.75 -13.92 -46.90
C LYS A 9 -36.05 -13.62 -45.43
N SER A 10 -36.47 -12.39 -45.14
CA SER A 10 -36.90 -11.98 -43.81
C SER A 10 -38.32 -11.41 -43.85
N ALA A 11 -39.13 -11.76 -42.86
CA ALA A 11 -40.42 -11.17 -42.60
C ALA A 11 -40.42 -10.46 -41.23
N LYS A 12 -41.05 -9.29 -41.18
CA LYS A 12 -41.23 -8.53 -39.93
C LYS A 12 -42.69 -8.67 -39.49
N ALA A 13 -42.87 -9.16 -38.27
CA ALA A 13 -44.18 -9.08 -37.61
C ALA A 13 -44.12 -7.96 -36.58
N VAL A 14 -45.03 -7.02 -36.64
CA VAL A 14 -45.19 -5.95 -35.65
C VAL A 14 -46.29 -6.38 -34.69
N PHE A 15 -45.90 -6.59 -33.44
CA PHE A 15 -46.85 -6.82 -32.36
C PHE A 15 -47.02 -5.52 -31.60
N THR A 16 -48.25 -5.08 -31.43
CA THR A 16 -48.58 -4.02 -30.47
C THR A 16 -48.83 -4.69 -29.14
N VAL A 17 -47.92 -4.52 -28.20
CA VAL A 17 -48.17 -4.94 -26.82
C VAL A 17 -49.02 -3.86 -26.19
N ALA A 18 -50.30 -4.09 -26.04
CA ALA A 18 -51.14 -3.24 -25.18
C ALA A 18 -50.73 -3.50 -23.73
N ALA A 19 -50.40 -2.46 -23.01
CA ALA A 19 -50.09 -2.56 -21.58
C ALA A 19 -51.41 -2.93 -20.84
N THR A 20 -51.54 -4.18 -20.47
CA THR A 20 -52.68 -4.62 -19.63
C THR A 20 -52.44 -4.05 -18.23
N ARG A 21 -53.31 -3.13 -17.82
CA ARG A 21 -53.21 -2.51 -16.47
C ARG A 21 -54.01 -3.34 -15.48
N ILE A 22 -53.56 -3.40 -14.23
CA ILE A 22 -54.30 -3.99 -13.15
C ILE A 22 -55.58 -3.15 -12.96
N LYS A 23 -56.72 -3.82 -13.06
CA LYS A 23 -58.06 -3.22 -12.84
C LYS A 23 -58.46 -3.27 -11.39
N SER A 24 -58.26 -4.41 -10.75
CA SER A 24 -58.52 -4.61 -9.34
C SER A 24 -57.62 -5.66 -8.75
N LEU A 25 -57.41 -5.54 -7.44
CA LEU A 25 -56.62 -6.43 -6.64
C LEU A 25 -57.46 -6.89 -5.43
N SER A 26 -57.40 -8.16 -5.07
CA SER A 26 -57.90 -8.64 -3.81
C SER A 26 -56.80 -9.44 -3.12
N VAL A 27 -56.63 -9.18 -1.82
CA VAL A 27 -55.57 -9.76 -0.99
C VAL A 27 -56.21 -10.43 0.21
N THR A 28 -55.90 -11.70 0.42
CA THR A 28 -56.40 -12.48 1.53
C THR A 28 -55.24 -13.14 2.26
N PRO A 29 -55.03 -12.89 3.55
CA PRO A 29 -54.04 -13.62 4.34
C PRO A 29 -54.31 -15.15 4.24
N MET A 30 -53.22 -15.94 4.07
CA MET A 30 -53.36 -17.39 4.01
C MET A 30 -53.78 -18.00 5.34
N TYR A 31 -53.60 -17.27 6.42
CA TYR A 31 -54.02 -17.62 7.78
C TYR A 31 -54.41 -16.34 8.54
N THR A 32 -55.08 -16.48 9.67
CA THR A 32 -55.41 -15.35 10.52
C THR A 32 -54.11 -14.71 11.03
N ILE A 33 -53.87 -13.46 10.61
CA ILE A 33 -52.72 -12.71 11.09
C ILE A 33 -53.06 -12.19 12.48
N ASN A 34 -52.32 -12.62 13.51
CA ASN A 34 -52.35 -12.09 14.85
C ASN A 34 -51.06 -11.32 15.12
N ALA A 35 -51.03 -10.04 14.78
CA ALA A 35 -49.88 -9.17 15.08
C ALA A 35 -49.86 -8.88 16.59
N ILE A 36 -48.76 -9.13 17.26
CA ILE A 36 -48.61 -8.85 18.68
C ILE A 36 -48.36 -7.34 18.87
N CYS A 37 -49.03 -6.72 19.81
CA CYS A 37 -48.96 -5.29 20.07
C CYS A 37 -47.49 -4.83 20.25
N ASN A 38 -47.06 -3.87 19.44
CA ASN A 38 -45.70 -3.29 19.40
C ASN A 38 -44.60 -4.30 19.09
N VAL A 39 -44.90 -5.34 18.31
CA VAL A 39 -43.97 -6.39 17.94
C VAL A 39 -43.96 -6.60 16.43
N LYS A 40 -42.81 -6.94 15.85
CA LYS A 40 -42.59 -7.17 14.42
C LYS A 40 -42.89 -5.95 13.54
N GLY A 41 -42.28 -4.84 13.88
CA GLY A 41 -42.30 -3.56 13.17
C GLY A 41 -41.39 -2.54 13.86
N ASP A 42 -41.49 -1.31 13.43
CA ASP A 42 -40.71 -0.21 13.95
C ASP A 42 -41.59 0.96 14.39
N TYR A 43 -41.10 1.72 15.38
CA TYR A 43 -41.69 3.01 15.67
C TYR A 43 -41.31 4.03 14.61
N ARG A 44 -42.30 4.65 13.97
CA ARG A 44 -42.14 5.70 12.97
C ARG A 44 -42.62 7.03 13.50
N VAL A 45 -41.87 8.07 13.17
CA VAL A 45 -42.32 9.45 13.40
C VAL A 45 -43.24 9.83 12.24
N ALA A 46 -44.47 10.15 12.55
CA ALA A 46 -45.46 10.59 11.57
C ALA A 46 -46.03 11.96 11.96
N ALA A 47 -46.27 12.83 10.98
CA ALA A 47 -47.01 14.07 11.19
C ALA A 47 -48.49 13.81 10.81
N ASP A 48 -49.42 14.28 11.61
CA ASP A 48 -50.84 14.28 11.25
C ASP A 48 -51.14 15.41 10.24
N GLU A 49 -52.39 15.49 9.78
CA GLU A 49 -52.86 16.51 8.84
C GLU A 49 -52.79 17.96 9.38
N ASN A 50 -52.59 18.12 10.70
CA ASN A 50 -52.40 19.39 11.39
C ASN A 50 -50.91 19.69 11.66
N GLY A 51 -50.01 18.81 11.22
CA GLY A 51 -48.57 18.96 11.44
C GLY A 51 -48.06 18.54 12.81
N ASN A 52 -48.91 17.93 13.68
CA ASN A 52 -48.47 17.39 14.95
C ASN A 52 -47.65 16.14 14.74
N ILE A 53 -46.46 16.13 15.31
CA ILE A 53 -45.52 15.00 15.21
C ILE A 53 -45.89 13.98 16.29
N SER A 54 -46.19 12.76 15.90
CA SER A 54 -46.42 11.62 16.78
C SER A 54 -45.54 10.43 16.40
N GLN A 55 -45.21 9.59 17.38
CA GLN A 55 -44.53 8.32 17.15
C GLN A 55 -45.56 7.22 17.18
N ARG A 56 -45.67 6.45 16.09
CA ARG A 56 -46.56 5.30 16.00
C ARG A 56 -45.79 4.04 15.68
N PHE A 57 -46.32 2.89 16.09
CA PHE A 57 -45.75 1.59 15.71
C PHE A 57 -46.33 1.17 14.38
N GLU A 58 -45.44 0.84 13.43
CA GLU A 58 -45.79 0.31 12.13
C GLU A 58 -45.39 -1.17 12.05
N TYR A 59 -46.34 -2.05 11.74
CA TYR A 59 -46.12 -3.48 11.63
C TYR A 59 -45.48 -3.83 10.29
N ASP A 60 -44.56 -4.82 10.31
CA ASP A 60 -44.03 -5.42 9.11
C ASP A 60 -45.08 -6.40 8.54
N LEU A 61 -46.04 -5.87 7.84
CA LEU A 61 -47.11 -6.65 7.21
C LEU A 61 -46.62 -7.41 5.96
N ALA A 62 -45.49 -7.04 5.36
CA ALA A 62 -44.91 -7.75 4.22
C ALA A 62 -44.35 -9.13 4.61
N GLY A 63 -44.07 -9.36 5.88
CA GLY A 63 -43.55 -10.63 6.39
C GLY A 63 -44.58 -11.77 6.59
N TYR A 64 -45.80 -11.60 6.09
CA TYR A 64 -46.84 -12.63 6.16
C TYR A 64 -47.18 -13.15 4.77
N ASP A 65 -47.79 -14.35 4.69
CA ASP A 65 -48.16 -14.98 3.42
C ASP A 65 -49.59 -14.59 3.01
N TYR A 66 -49.78 -14.26 1.75
CA TYR A 66 -51.04 -13.82 1.21
C TYR A 66 -51.34 -14.52 -0.12
N ASN A 67 -52.64 -14.90 -0.29
CA ASN A 67 -53.22 -15.20 -1.59
C ASN A 67 -53.68 -13.89 -2.24
N VAL A 68 -53.26 -13.71 -3.48
CA VAL A 68 -53.57 -12.50 -4.22
C VAL A 68 -54.32 -12.88 -5.52
N LYS A 69 -55.41 -12.20 -5.77
CA LYS A 69 -56.18 -12.30 -7.02
C LYS A 69 -56.10 -10.98 -7.77
N ILE A 70 -55.61 -11.00 -8.97
CA ILE A 70 -55.44 -9.83 -9.85
C ILE A 70 -56.44 -9.95 -10.98
N ILE A 71 -57.23 -8.89 -11.25
CA ILE A 71 -58.07 -8.77 -12.44
C ILE A 71 -57.48 -7.64 -13.27
N TYR A 72 -57.18 -7.94 -14.49
CA TYR A 72 -56.64 -6.99 -15.47
C TYR A 72 -57.77 -6.29 -16.28
N THR A 73 -57.41 -5.18 -16.91
CA THR A 73 -58.36 -4.39 -17.72
C THR A 73 -58.97 -5.13 -18.92
N ASP A 74 -58.32 -6.18 -19.40
CA ASP A 74 -58.80 -7.07 -20.45
C ASP A 74 -59.73 -8.19 -19.93
N GLY A 75 -60.01 -8.24 -18.62
CA GLY A 75 -60.86 -9.24 -17.99
C GLY A 75 -60.10 -10.51 -17.56
N THR A 76 -58.80 -10.65 -17.90
CA THR A 76 -58.05 -11.79 -17.41
C THR A 76 -57.85 -11.74 -15.91
N THR A 77 -57.78 -12.95 -15.31
CA THR A 77 -57.62 -13.09 -13.84
C THR A 77 -56.45 -13.98 -13.55
N VAL A 78 -55.56 -13.57 -12.66
CA VAL A 78 -54.44 -14.35 -12.15
C VAL A 78 -54.53 -14.46 -10.62
N SER A 79 -54.31 -15.65 -10.09
CA SER A 79 -54.18 -15.89 -8.66
C SER A 79 -52.74 -16.36 -8.38
N CYS A 80 -52.10 -15.79 -7.36
CA CYS A 80 -50.73 -16.08 -6.99
C CYS A 80 -50.47 -15.81 -5.50
N ASN A 81 -49.29 -16.14 -5.05
CA ASN A 81 -48.80 -15.69 -3.73
C ASN A 81 -48.23 -14.29 -3.82
N ALA A 82 -48.22 -13.57 -2.72
CA ALA A 82 -47.67 -12.20 -2.65
C ALA A 82 -46.17 -12.16 -3.08
N ALA A 83 -45.42 -13.20 -2.82
CA ALA A 83 -44.00 -13.32 -3.19
C ALA A 83 -43.79 -13.29 -4.71
N ASP A 84 -44.77 -13.78 -5.48
CA ASP A 84 -44.69 -13.88 -6.95
C ASP A 84 -45.19 -12.61 -7.67
N LEU A 85 -45.78 -11.65 -6.94
CA LEU A 85 -46.40 -10.45 -7.50
C LEU A 85 -45.45 -9.64 -8.36
N LYS A 86 -44.25 -9.45 -7.95
CA LYS A 86 -43.25 -8.68 -8.71
C LYS A 86 -42.92 -9.34 -10.03
N GLN A 87 -42.78 -10.66 -10.03
CA GLN A 87 -42.50 -11.43 -11.27
C GLN A 87 -43.69 -11.41 -12.25
N ILE A 88 -44.91 -11.46 -11.70
CA ILE A 88 -46.13 -11.51 -12.51
C ILE A 88 -46.53 -10.14 -13.06
N THR A 89 -46.43 -9.11 -12.23
CA THR A 89 -46.95 -7.77 -12.55
C THR A 89 -45.88 -6.79 -12.98
N GLY A 90 -44.60 -7.05 -12.67
CA GLY A 90 -43.48 -6.11 -12.83
C GLY A 90 -43.42 -5.03 -11.72
N TYR A 91 -44.36 -5.03 -10.79
CA TYR A 91 -44.42 -4.04 -9.70
C TYR A 91 -44.11 -4.70 -8.34
N GLU A 92 -43.32 -4.00 -7.53
CA GLU A 92 -43.06 -4.38 -6.14
C GLU A 92 -44.31 -4.17 -5.30
N PRO A 93 -44.83 -5.21 -4.59
CA PRO A 93 -45.94 -5.03 -3.67
C PRO A 93 -45.53 -4.19 -2.44
N LYS A 94 -46.36 -3.24 -2.06
CA LYS A 94 -46.18 -2.43 -0.82
C LYS A 94 -47.26 -2.74 0.15
N PHE A 95 -46.90 -3.26 1.31
CA PHE A 95 -47.78 -3.51 2.41
C PHE A 95 -47.71 -2.38 3.42
N SER A 96 -48.87 -1.94 3.94
CA SER A 96 -48.95 -0.87 4.94
C SER A 96 -50.16 -1.04 5.82
N GLN A 97 -50.21 -0.36 6.96
CA GLN A 97 -51.37 -0.27 7.86
C GLN A 97 -52.20 0.99 7.66
N GLY A 98 -51.89 1.81 6.64
CA GLY A 98 -52.50 3.13 6.45
C GLY A 98 -52.11 4.12 7.52
N ASP A 99 -52.88 5.24 7.60
CA ASP A 99 -52.58 6.36 8.54
C ASP A 99 -53.36 6.30 9.86
N LYS A 100 -54.26 5.33 10.02
CA LYS A 100 -55.02 5.18 11.25
C LYS A 100 -54.18 4.56 12.36
N ALA A 101 -54.33 5.09 13.56
CA ALA A 101 -53.82 4.46 14.76
C ALA A 101 -54.43 3.07 14.94
N LEU A 102 -53.60 2.07 15.19
CA LEU A 102 -54.06 0.70 15.42
C LEU A 102 -54.44 0.49 16.88
N SER A 103 -55.41 -0.38 17.11
CA SER A 103 -55.84 -0.79 18.44
C SER A 103 -55.83 -2.33 18.56
N VAL A 104 -55.81 -2.84 19.78
CA VAL A 104 -56.02 -4.27 20.00
C VAL A 104 -57.42 -4.66 19.45
N GLY A 105 -57.45 -5.71 18.63
CA GLY A 105 -58.61 -6.18 17.88
C GLY A 105 -58.37 -6.19 16.38
N VAL A 106 -59.45 -6.20 15.59
CA VAL A 106 -59.39 -6.25 14.12
C VAL A 106 -58.99 -4.90 13.54
N ASN A 107 -57.97 -4.90 12.68
CA ASN A 107 -57.49 -3.73 11.96
C ASN A 107 -57.45 -3.98 10.45
N THR A 108 -57.33 -2.92 9.68
CA THR A 108 -57.24 -2.98 8.22
C THR A 108 -55.81 -2.77 7.78
N GLY A 109 -55.28 -3.70 6.94
CA GLY A 109 -54.01 -3.58 6.21
C GLY A 109 -54.25 -3.31 4.73
N TYR A 110 -53.27 -2.78 4.06
CA TYR A 110 -53.32 -2.39 2.64
C TYR A 110 -52.18 -3.04 1.88
N CYS A 111 -52.48 -3.52 0.68
CA CYS A 111 -51.46 -3.96 -0.27
C CYS A 111 -51.62 -3.17 -1.59
N THR A 112 -50.60 -2.47 -1.99
CA THR A 112 -50.58 -1.68 -3.24
C THR A 112 -49.65 -2.31 -4.26
N VAL A 113 -50.15 -2.54 -5.47
CA VAL A 113 -49.42 -3.09 -6.60
C VAL A 113 -49.79 -2.27 -7.85
N GLY A 114 -48.77 -1.69 -8.53
CA GLY A 114 -49.01 -0.90 -9.75
C GLY A 114 -49.96 0.28 -9.57
N GLY A 115 -50.06 0.84 -8.37
CA GLY A 115 -50.98 1.96 -8.01
C GLY A 115 -52.38 1.52 -7.64
N ILE A 116 -52.72 0.22 -7.66
CA ILE A 116 -54.01 -0.33 -7.21
C ILE A 116 -53.82 -0.87 -5.78
N THR A 117 -54.71 -0.46 -4.89
CA THR A 117 -54.67 -0.85 -3.47
C THR A 117 -55.82 -1.78 -3.14
N ALA A 118 -55.55 -2.85 -2.41
CA ALA A 118 -56.50 -3.74 -1.82
C ALA A 118 -56.41 -3.71 -0.30
N GLU A 119 -57.54 -3.88 0.37
CA GLU A 119 -57.60 -3.99 1.85
C GLU A 119 -57.65 -5.47 2.26
N PHE A 120 -57.08 -5.75 3.42
CA PHE A 120 -57.18 -7.03 4.11
C PHE A 120 -57.30 -6.81 5.62
N SER A 121 -57.85 -7.79 6.33
CA SER A 121 -58.01 -7.71 7.80
C SER A 121 -56.86 -8.43 8.49
N PHE A 122 -56.41 -7.85 9.61
CA PHE A 122 -55.50 -8.51 10.56
C PHE A 122 -55.86 -8.14 11.99
N ASN A 123 -55.55 -9.00 12.96
CA ASN A 123 -55.74 -8.74 14.35
C ASN A 123 -54.49 -8.20 15.02
N VAL A 124 -54.63 -7.22 15.92
CA VAL A 124 -53.62 -6.86 16.90
C VAL A 124 -54.01 -7.45 18.24
N ILE A 125 -53.18 -8.28 18.80
CA ILE A 125 -53.38 -8.96 20.08
C ILE A 125 -52.41 -8.40 21.12
N GLU A 126 -52.75 -8.41 22.38
CA GLU A 126 -51.84 -8.05 23.45
C GLU A 126 -50.67 -9.06 23.49
N ASN A 127 -49.47 -8.55 23.81
CA ASN A 127 -48.32 -9.42 24.00
C ASN A 127 -48.51 -10.27 25.26
N PRO A 128 -48.66 -11.59 25.14
CA PRO A 128 -48.85 -12.45 26.28
C PRO A 128 -47.57 -12.61 27.15
N VAL A 129 -46.42 -12.15 26.64
CA VAL A 129 -45.12 -12.27 27.35
C VAL A 129 -44.90 -11.01 28.19
N LYS A 130 -44.74 -11.17 29.49
CA LYS A 130 -44.43 -10.08 30.43
C LYS A 130 -42.93 -9.79 30.48
N SER A 131 -42.12 -10.82 30.55
CA SER A 131 -40.64 -10.69 30.56
C SER A 131 -39.95 -11.92 30.05
N VAL A 132 -38.72 -11.71 29.55
CA VAL A 132 -37.82 -12.79 29.09
C VAL A 132 -36.45 -12.60 29.75
N SER A 133 -35.89 -13.67 30.28
CA SER A 133 -34.52 -13.72 30.77
C SER A 133 -33.71 -14.73 29.93
N LEU A 134 -32.62 -14.27 29.35
CA LEU A 134 -31.74 -15.13 28.52
C LEU A 134 -30.57 -15.70 29.33
N TYR A 135 -30.23 -16.95 29.06
CA TYR A 135 -29.06 -17.63 29.63
C TYR A 135 -28.51 -18.69 28.66
N MET A 136 -27.28 -19.10 28.86
CA MET A 136 -26.67 -20.18 28.07
C MET A 136 -26.53 -21.47 28.88
N THR A 137 -26.66 -22.61 28.23
CA THR A 137 -26.56 -23.94 28.85
C THR A 137 -25.17 -24.57 28.64
N GLY A 138 -24.79 -25.48 29.55
CA GLY A 138 -23.59 -26.29 29.42
C GLY A 138 -22.28 -25.50 29.56
N GLY A 139 -22.27 -24.39 30.30
CA GLY A 139 -21.10 -23.57 30.49
C GLY A 139 -20.69 -22.74 29.23
N ALA A 140 -21.58 -22.72 28.23
CA ALA A 140 -21.32 -21.97 26.98
C ALA A 140 -21.33 -20.43 27.15
N ASP A 141 -21.74 -19.94 28.32
CA ASP A 141 -21.67 -18.54 28.74
C ASP A 141 -20.24 -18.08 29.10
N THR A 142 -19.31 -19.03 29.31
CA THR A 142 -17.91 -18.71 29.60
C THR A 142 -17.05 -18.91 28.36
N LEU A 143 -16.49 -17.81 27.87
CA LEU A 143 -15.68 -17.73 26.65
C LEU A 143 -14.22 -17.48 26.98
N THR A 144 -13.31 -18.10 26.19
CA THR A 144 -11.87 -17.88 26.26
C THR A 144 -11.34 -17.40 24.92
N ALA A 145 -10.35 -16.52 24.91
CA ALA A 145 -9.77 -16.05 23.66
C ALA A 145 -9.19 -17.18 22.79
N LYS A 146 -8.66 -18.22 23.43
CA LYS A 146 -8.04 -19.36 22.74
C LYS A 146 -9.05 -20.22 21.96
N ASN A 147 -10.24 -20.45 22.53
CA ASN A 147 -11.22 -21.38 21.99
C ASN A 147 -12.35 -20.68 21.22
N ASP A 148 -12.69 -19.47 21.64
CA ASP A 148 -13.93 -18.81 21.26
C ASP A 148 -13.69 -17.46 20.57
N GLY A 149 -12.43 -17.14 20.19
CA GLY A 149 -12.10 -15.86 19.63
C GLY A 149 -11.28 -15.93 18.35
N TYR A 150 -11.38 -14.89 17.52
CA TYR A 150 -10.61 -14.71 16.30
C TYR A 150 -10.46 -13.22 15.93
N TYR A 151 -9.54 -12.90 14.99
CA TYR A 151 -9.44 -11.55 14.46
C TYR A 151 -10.44 -11.30 13.34
N ALA A 152 -11.29 -10.29 13.51
CA ALA A 152 -12.22 -9.80 12.50
C ALA A 152 -11.74 -8.48 11.91
N LYS A 153 -12.16 -8.17 10.68
CA LYS A 153 -11.86 -6.89 10.01
C LYS A 153 -13.01 -5.91 10.18
N LYS A 154 -12.69 -4.63 10.39
CA LYS A 154 -13.63 -3.50 10.30
C LYS A 154 -13.73 -3.02 8.85
N SER A 155 -14.70 -2.15 8.58
CA SER A 155 -14.89 -1.52 7.27
C SER A 155 -13.72 -0.64 6.82
N ASP A 156 -12.97 -0.08 7.75
CA ASP A 156 -11.75 0.71 7.51
C ASP A 156 -10.49 -0.13 7.27
N GLY A 157 -10.63 -1.48 7.28
CA GLY A 157 -9.53 -2.44 7.10
C GLY A 157 -8.76 -2.76 8.38
N SER A 158 -8.99 -2.05 9.48
CA SER A 158 -8.40 -2.40 10.78
C SER A 158 -8.97 -3.70 11.34
N THR A 159 -8.25 -4.33 12.26
CA THR A 159 -8.69 -5.58 12.89
C THR A 159 -9.05 -5.38 14.35
N TYR A 160 -9.93 -6.22 14.85
CA TYR A 160 -10.25 -6.31 16.27
C TYR A 160 -10.43 -7.77 16.67
N PHE A 161 -10.20 -8.08 17.95
CA PHE A 161 -10.43 -9.43 18.45
C PHE A 161 -11.90 -9.60 18.76
N ARG A 162 -12.52 -10.64 18.15
CA ARG A 162 -13.96 -10.94 18.26
C ARG A 162 -14.15 -12.29 18.90
N PHE A 163 -15.10 -12.35 19.84
CA PHE A 163 -15.59 -13.59 20.42
C PHE A 163 -16.80 -14.12 19.66
N ILE A 164 -16.90 -15.43 19.54
CA ILE A 164 -18.05 -16.16 19.02
C ILE A 164 -18.66 -16.96 20.16
N TYR A 165 -19.94 -16.91 20.26
CA TYR A 165 -20.70 -17.79 21.15
C TYR A 165 -21.74 -18.57 20.35
N ASN A 166 -22.10 -19.75 20.85
CA ASN A 166 -23.04 -20.62 20.15
C ASN A 166 -24.48 -20.24 20.49
N GLU A 167 -25.16 -19.51 19.61
CA GLU A 167 -26.53 -19.04 19.78
C GLU A 167 -27.53 -20.20 19.99
N THR A 168 -27.26 -21.41 19.50
CA THR A 168 -28.11 -22.59 19.71
C THR A 168 -28.15 -23.04 21.17
N LYS A 169 -27.20 -22.58 21.99
CA LYS A 169 -27.15 -22.87 23.45
C LYS A 169 -27.93 -21.82 24.27
N ILE A 170 -28.48 -20.80 23.63
CA ILE A 170 -29.29 -19.80 24.33
C ILE A 170 -30.66 -20.38 24.64
N ARG A 171 -31.07 -20.21 25.89
CA ARG A 171 -32.42 -20.51 26.38
C ARG A 171 -33.05 -19.24 26.95
N ALA A 172 -34.35 -19.25 26.97
CA ALA A 172 -35.15 -18.13 27.45
C ALA A 172 -36.17 -18.61 28.53
N LYS A 173 -36.01 -18.07 29.73
CA LYS A 173 -37.10 -18.13 30.75
C LYS A 173 -38.12 -17.02 30.46
N VAL A 174 -39.32 -17.41 30.18
CA VAL A 174 -40.45 -16.51 29.85
C VAL A 174 -41.38 -16.45 31.03
N VAL A 175 -41.78 -15.24 31.40
CA VAL A 175 -42.90 -14.98 32.33
C VAL A 175 -44.03 -14.39 31.52
N TYR A 176 -45.19 -15.01 31.57
CA TYR A 176 -46.37 -14.55 30.87
C TYR A 176 -47.18 -13.56 31.74
N THR A 177 -48.08 -12.81 31.12
CA THR A 177 -48.94 -11.82 31.78
C THR A 177 -49.87 -12.45 32.80
N ASN A 178 -50.23 -13.72 32.60
CA ASN A 178 -51.05 -14.50 33.56
C ASN A 178 -50.24 -15.07 34.75
N GLY A 179 -48.93 -14.76 34.82
CA GLY A 179 -48.06 -15.23 35.89
C GLY A 179 -47.44 -16.60 35.67
N SER A 180 -47.83 -17.33 34.63
CA SER A 180 -47.19 -18.63 34.30
C SER A 180 -45.75 -18.42 33.76
N THR A 181 -44.94 -19.45 33.88
CA THR A 181 -43.56 -19.41 33.40
C THR A 181 -43.29 -20.61 32.51
N ALA A 182 -42.39 -20.40 31.54
CA ALA A 182 -41.89 -21.47 30.68
C ALA A 182 -40.41 -21.25 30.37
N ASP A 183 -39.72 -22.30 29.93
CA ASP A 183 -38.32 -22.29 29.56
C ASP A 183 -38.16 -22.92 28.17
N TYR A 184 -37.68 -22.17 27.20
CA TYR A 184 -37.57 -22.56 25.80
C TYR A 184 -36.16 -22.48 25.29
N PRO A 185 -35.72 -23.39 24.39
CA PRO A 185 -34.66 -23.08 23.45
C PRO A 185 -35.02 -21.83 22.67
N ILE A 186 -34.06 -20.92 22.42
CA ILE A 186 -34.35 -19.64 21.78
C ILE A 186 -35.07 -19.74 20.44
N GLY A 187 -34.64 -20.74 19.59
CA GLY A 187 -35.29 -20.98 18.30
C GLY A 187 -36.80 -21.37 18.44
N GLU A 188 -37.14 -22.16 19.44
CA GLU A 188 -38.54 -22.54 19.73
C GLU A 188 -39.38 -21.32 20.20
N LEU A 189 -38.80 -20.46 21.07
CA LEU A 189 -39.46 -19.24 21.50
C LEU A 189 -39.66 -18.28 20.32
N CYS A 190 -38.65 -18.11 19.47
CA CYS A 190 -38.78 -17.27 18.28
C CYS A 190 -39.87 -17.77 17.33
N ALA A 191 -39.97 -19.07 17.12
CA ALA A 191 -41.04 -19.68 16.30
C ALA A 191 -42.43 -19.45 16.92
N LYS A 192 -42.59 -19.68 18.24
CA LYS A 192 -43.86 -19.49 18.96
C LYS A 192 -44.36 -18.04 18.95
N LEU A 193 -43.44 -17.08 18.97
CA LEU A 193 -43.74 -15.66 18.99
C LEU A 193 -43.70 -15.03 17.56
N HIS A 194 -43.51 -15.82 16.53
CA HIS A 194 -43.32 -15.32 15.15
C HIS A 194 -42.29 -14.18 15.06
N GLY A 195 -41.24 -14.24 15.89
CA GLY A 195 -40.22 -13.21 16.00
C GLY A 195 -38.82 -13.77 15.95
N ARG A 196 -37.82 -12.92 16.06
CA ARG A 196 -36.43 -13.29 16.17
C ARG A 196 -35.79 -12.68 17.40
N LEU A 197 -34.72 -13.32 17.86
CA LEU A 197 -33.85 -12.72 18.86
C LEU A 197 -32.90 -11.73 18.15
N GLU A 198 -32.88 -10.52 18.67
CA GLU A 198 -31.94 -9.46 18.27
C GLU A 198 -30.99 -9.22 19.43
N ILE A 199 -29.70 -9.47 19.20
CA ILE A 199 -28.63 -9.21 20.17
C ILE A 199 -27.76 -8.11 19.62
N SER A 200 -27.50 -7.07 20.41
CA SER A 200 -26.63 -5.98 20.02
C SER A 200 -25.18 -6.40 20.15
N ASP A 201 -24.52 -6.70 19.03
CA ASP A 201 -23.08 -6.98 18.98
C ASP A 201 -22.31 -5.67 18.77
N THR A 202 -21.65 -5.22 19.82
CA THR A 202 -20.87 -3.96 19.82
C THR A 202 -19.37 -4.20 19.69
N GLN A 203 -18.91 -5.43 19.47
CA GLN A 203 -17.48 -5.78 19.51
C GLN A 203 -16.61 -5.02 18.51
N SER A 204 -17.17 -4.62 17.36
CA SER A 204 -16.46 -3.84 16.35
C SER A 204 -16.17 -2.41 16.78
N VAL A 205 -17.00 -1.85 17.68
CA VAL A 205 -16.87 -0.49 18.21
C VAL A 205 -16.24 -0.50 19.59
N GLN A 206 -16.66 -1.43 20.44
CA GLN A 206 -16.17 -1.61 21.79
C GLN A 206 -15.74 -3.06 22.00
N PRO A 207 -14.45 -3.38 21.86
CA PRO A 207 -13.94 -4.73 22.10
C PRO A 207 -14.25 -5.21 23.52
N TRP A 208 -14.63 -6.47 23.66
CA TRP A 208 -14.93 -7.05 24.97
C TRP A 208 -13.65 -7.25 25.79
N ALA A 209 -13.71 -6.95 27.07
CA ALA A 209 -12.63 -7.17 28.02
C ALA A 209 -12.88 -8.44 28.86
N ALA A 210 -11.87 -8.95 29.53
CA ALA A 210 -12.02 -10.02 30.51
C ALA A 210 -12.96 -9.56 31.63
N GLY A 211 -13.85 -10.44 32.07
CA GLY A 211 -14.90 -10.16 33.05
C GLY A 211 -16.28 -10.47 32.52
N THR A 212 -17.29 -9.86 33.07
CA THR A 212 -18.69 -10.04 32.70
C THR A 212 -19.09 -9.06 31.59
N VAL A 213 -19.63 -9.56 30.50
CA VAL A 213 -20.16 -8.81 29.38
C VAL A 213 -21.66 -9.03 29.30
N THR A 214 -22.43 -7.96 29.32
CA THR A 214 -23.89 -8.01 29.18
C THR A 214 -24.30 -7.43 27.84
N LEU A 215 -24.93 -8.24 27.00
CA LEU A 215 -25.38 -7.88 25.67
C LEU A 215 -26.86 -7.50 25.72
N PRO A 216 -27.23 -6.27 25.40
CA PRO A 216 -28.63 -5.90 25.21
C PRO A 216 -29.25 -6.77 24.13
N ALA A 217 -30.42 -7.27 24.40
CA ALA A 217 -31.16 -8.09 23.46
C ALA A 217 -32.65 -7.70 23.44
N LYS A 218 -33.30 -8.03 22.33
CA LYS A 218 -34.75 -7.89 22.18
C LYS A 218 -35.34 -9.17 21.57
N ILE A 219 -36.51 -9.51 22.04
CA ILE A 219 -37.34 -10.53 21.41
C ILE A 219 -38.79 -10.03 21.38
N ASN A 220 -39.34 -9.86 20.18
CA ASN A 220 -40.68 -9.33 19.99
C ASN A 220 -40.93 -8.03 20.75
N GLY A 221 -40.03 -7.07 20.68
CA GLY A 221 -40.13 -5.79 21.37
C GLY A 221 -39.84 -5.83 22.88
N ILE A 222 -39.73 -7.02 23.49
CA ILE A 222 -39.37 -7.18 24.89
C ILE A 222 -37.88 -7.05 25.04
N SER A 223 -37.45 -6.04 25.79
CA SER A 223 -36.04 -5.84 26.11
C SER A 223 -35.59 -6.89 27.14
N THR A 224 -34.41 -7.47 26.89
CA THR A 224 -33.76 -8.43 27.76
C THR A 224 -32.23 -8.28 27.60
N SER A 225 -31.44 -9.17 28.19
CA SER A 225 -29.99 -9.17 27.99
C SER A 225 -29.45 -10.60 28.09
N LEU A 226 -28.35 -10.85 27.40
CA LEU A 226 -27.57 -12.04 27.55
C LEU A 226 -26.25 -11.70 28.24
N THR A 227 -25.93 -12.44 29.32
CA THR A 227 -24.69 -12.24 30.07
C THR A 227 -23.71 -13.35 29.73
N LEU A 228 -22.49 -12.94 29.37
CA LEU A 228 -21.36 -13.80 29.06
C LEU A 228 -20.18 -13.50 30.00
N LYS A 229 -19.35 -14.47 30.27
CA LYS A 229 -18.14 -14.33 31.07
C LYS A 229 -16.91 -14.55 30.18
N ILE A 230 -16.10 -13.53 30.03
CA ILE A 230 -14.82 -13.61 29.29
C ILE A 230 -13.71 -13.95 30.27
N THR A 231 -12.97 -15.02 30.02
CA THR A 231 -11.87 -15.49 30.87
C THR A 231 -10.57 -15.61 30.10
N GLY A 232 -9.46 -15.52 30.82
CA GLY A 232 -8.11 -15.58 30.22
C GLY A 232 -7.61 -14.28 29.65
N VAL A 233 -6.46 -14.32 29.00
CA VAL A 233 -5.81 -13.17 28.37
C VAL A 233 -6.41 -12.96 26.98
N ILE A 234 -6.88 -11.75 26.73
CA ILE A 234 -7.34 -11.34 25.40
C ILE A 234 -6.12 -10.83 24.61
N PRO A 235 -5.82 -11.37 23.41
CA PRO A 235 -4.69 -10.90 22.64
C PRO A 235 -4.90 -9.44 22.21
N PRO A 236 -3.82 -8.67 22.02
CA PRO A 236 -3.88 -7.31 21.52
C PRO A 236 -4.37 -7.32 20.05
N CYS A 237 -4.79 -6.16 19.54
CA CYS A 237 -5.13 -6.02 18.14
C CYS A 237 -3.93 -6.31 17.23
N ASN A 238 -4.20 -6.67 15.98
CA ASN A 238 -3.15 -6.82 14.98
C ASN A 238 -2.47 -5.48 14.72
N VAL A 239 -1.18 -5.53 14.45
CA VAL A 239 -0.38 -4.33 14.18
C VAL A 239 -0.91 -3.58 12.96
N GLY A 240 -1.31 -2.33 13.17
CA GLY A 240 -1.75 -1.40 12.14
C GLY A 240 -0.67 -0.41 11.74
N GLY A 241 -0.81 0.24 10.57
CA GLY A 241 0.06 1.31 10.13
C GLY A 241 1.54 0.92 9.92
N LEU A 242 1.83 -0.39 9.69
CA LEU A 242 3.20 -0.88 9.46
C LEU A 242 3.75 -0.33 8.14
N ALA A 243 4.81 0.46 8.23
CA ALA A 243 5.46 1.14 7.11
C ALA A 243 6.97 1.15 7.24
N CYS A 244 7.67 1.36 6.12
CA CYS A 244 9.09 1.71 6.13
C CYS A 244 9.20 3.20 6.44
N ASP A 245 9.82 3.53 7.58
CA ASP A 245 9.97 4.88 8.10
C ASP A 245 11.20 5.58 7.50
N SER A 246 12.31 4.86 7.41
CA SER A 246 13.53 5.33 6.78
C SER A 246 14.35 4.19 6.18
N SER A 247 15.16 4.53 5.17
CA SER A 247 16.10 3.62 4.54
C SER A 247 17.42 4.32 4.21
N SER A 248 18.53 3.62 4.45
CA SER A 248 19.86 3.97 3.95
C SER A 248 20.40 2.83 3.09
N ASP A 249 21.67 2.87 2.74
CA ASP A 249 22.31 1.79 2.00
C ASP A 249 22.69 0.58 2.88
N ASP A 250 22.66 0.73 4.19
CA ASP A 250 23.02 -0.31 5.16
C ASP A 250 21.99 -0.53 6.27
N SER A 251 20.90 0.26 6.27
CA SER A 251 19.89 0.17 7.33
C SER A 251 18.47 0.41 6.83
N LEU A 252 17.51 -0.18 7.55
CA LEU A 252 16.07 0.00 7.37
C LEU A 252 15.42 0.18 8.73
N THR A 253 14.54 1.16 8.84
CA THR A 253 13.68 1.35 10.01
C THR A 253 12.23 1.16 9.57
N VAL A 254 11.52 0.29 10.29
CA VAL A 254 10.07 0.12 10.15
C VAL A 254 9.35 0.71 11.35
N SER A 255 8.20 1.29 11.13
CA SER A 255 7.35 1.86 12.18
C SER A 255 5.92 1.39 12.05
N TRP A 256 5.18 1.39 13.15
CA TRP A 256 3.77 1.00 13.22
C TRP A 256 3.05 1.75 14.32
N ASP A 257 1.72 1.68 14.31
CA ASP A 257 0.88 2.30 15.32
C ASP A 257 0.93 1.50 16.62
N THR A 258 0.98 2.20 17.77
CA THR A 258 0.87 1.55 19.07
C THR A 258 -0.59 1.20 19.39
N ASP A 259 -0.80 0.02 19.95
CA ASP A 259 -2.09 -0.42 20.49
C ASP A 259 -2.05 -0.25 22.03
N PRO A 260 -2.96 0.53 22.63
CA PRO A 260 -3.00 0.69 24.09
C PRO A 260 -3.33 -0.62 24.83
N SER A 261 -3.86 -1.64 24.16
CA SER A 261 -4.08 -2.97 24.74
C SER A 261 -2.85 -3.87 24.75
N ALA A 262 -1.77 -3.47 24.05
CA ALA A 262 -0.52 -4.25 23.97
C ALA A 262 0.46 -3.86 25.05
N ASP A 263 1.08 -4.86 25.70
CA ASP A 263 2.21 -4.62 26.62
C ASP A 263 3.53 -4.40 25.87
N GLY A 264 3.58 -4.78 24.59
CA GLY A 264 4.74 -4.56 23.74
C GLY A 264 4.66 -5.28 22.39
N TYR A 265 5.78 -5.30 21.69
CA TYR A 265 5.87 -5.82 20.33
C TYR A 265 7.11 -6.70 20.16
N THR A 266 7.00 -7.68 19.25
CA THR A 266 8.16 -8.39 18.69
C THR A 266 8.29 -8.00 17.22
N ALA A 267 9.49 -7.59 16.82
CA ALA A 267 9.82 -7.26 15.44
C ALA A 267 11.00 -8.11 14.98
N GLU A 268 10.94 -8.60 13.77
CA GLU A 268 11.96 -9.47 13.19
C GLU A 268 12.19 -9.13 11.72
N ILE A 269 13.44 -9.27 11.27
CA ILE A 269 13.85 -9.18 9.87
C ILE A 269 14.26 -10.55 9.34
N TYR A 270 13.90 -10.86 8.11
CA TYR A 270 14.38 -12.07 7.42
C TYR A 270 15.74 -11.80 6.77
N LYS A 271 16.79 -12.37 7.34
CA LYS A 271 18.19 -12.18 6.92
C LYS A 271 18.96 -13.51 7.05
N GLY A 272 19.73 -13.85 6.04
CA GLY A 272 20.53 -15.09 6.07
C GLY A 272 19.69 -16.37 6.20
N GLY A 273 18.52 -16.45 5.56
CA GLY A 273 17.65 -17.62 5.57
C GLY A 273 16.80 -17.80 6.84
N ARG A 274 16.84 -16.86 7.79
CA ARG A 274 16.11 -16.95 9.08
C ARG A 274 15.55 -15.61 9.52
N TRP A 275 14.58 -15.65 10.42
CA TRP A 275 14.07 -14.50 11.14
C TRP A 275 15.02 -14.12 12.28
N VAL A 276 15.42 -12.87 12.32
CA VAL A 276 16.33 -12.30 13.35
C VAL A 276 15.56 -11.23 14.11
N SER A 277 15.53 -11.33 15.42
CA SER A 277 14.84 -10.39 16.32
C SER A 277 15.50 -9.01 16.29
N LEU A 278 14.69 -7.98 16.37
CA LEU A 278 15.08 -6.58 16.43
C LEU A 278 14.63 -5.96 17.76
N SER A 279 15.41 -5.01 18.25
CA SER A 279 15.00 -4.17 19.37
C SER A 279 13.86 -3.25 18.94
N VAL A 280 12.85 -3.13 19.79
CA VAL A 280 11.70 -2.27 19.57
C VAL A 280 11.79 -1.08 20.52
N SER A 281 11.55 0.11 20.00
CA SER A 281 11.37 1.34 20.77
C SER A 281 10.00 1.94 20.50
N SER A 282 9.34 2.49 21.50
CA SER A 282 8.04 3.14 21.37
C SER A 282 8.13 4.58 21.87
N SER A 283 7.50 5.50 21.13
CA SER A 283 7.42 6.92 21.49
C SER A 283 6.11 7.49 20.96
N GLY A 284 5.29 8.03 21.85
CA GLY A 284 3.95 8.51 21.50
C GLY A 284 3.06 7.38 20.97
N ASN A 285 2.41 7.61 19.85
CA ASN A 285 1.53 6.65 19.18
C ASN A 285 2.23 5.76 18.14
N LYS A 286 3.58 5.75 18.12
CA LYS A 286 4.38 4.95 17.18
C LYS A 286 5.40 4.08 17.91
N ALA A 287 5.59 2.87 17.40
CA ALA A 287 6.70 2.01 17.73
C ALA A 287 7.57 1.77 16.49
N ARG A 288 8.87 1.50 16.71
CA ARG A 288 9.89 1.37 15.67
C ARG A 288 10.85 0.23 15.94
N ALA A 289 11.36 -0.33 14.86
CA ALA A 289 12.49 -1.26 14.90
C ALA A 289 13.44 -0.97 13.74
N SER A 290 14.75 -0.95 14.03
CA SER A 290 15.79 -0.70 13.04
C SER A 290 16.67 -1.93 12.85
N ALA A 291 16.99 -2.22 11.61
CA ALA A 291 17.94 -3.24 11.21
C ALA A 291 19.14 -2.57 10.54
N HIS A 292 20.35 -3.00 10.92
CA HIS A 292 21.62 -2.44 10.47
C HIS A 292 22.50 -3.51 9.81
N ALA A 293 23.62 -3.07 9.23
CA ALA A 293 24.55 -3.91 8.50
C ALA A 293 23.85 -4.75 7.43
N LEU A 294 23.00 -4.10 6.66
CA LEU A 294 22.27 -4.66 5.54
C LEU A 294 23.03 -4.46 4.23
N GLN A 295 22.73 -5.26 3.24
CA GLN A 295 23.28 -5.12 1.90
C GLN A 295 22.54 -4.02 1.14
N GLY A 296 23.26 -3.05 0.59
CA GLY A 296 22.69 -1.97 -0.21
C GLY A 296 21.97 -2.46 -1.46
N GLY A 297 20.87 -1.82 -1.83
CA GLY A 297 20.04 -2.16 -2.98
C GLY A 297 19.30 -3.50 -2.88
N SER A 298 19.11 -4.00 -1.67
CA SER A 298 18.52 -5.32 -1.41
C SER A 298 17.14 -5.23 -0.77
N LYS A 299 16.28 -6.22 -1.07
CA LYS A 299 14.94 -6.32 -0.50
C LYS A 299 14.95 -7.16 0.77
N TYR A 300 14.37 -6.66 1.83
CA TYR A 300 14.21 -7.36 3.11
C TYR A 300 12.74 -7.47 3.48
N LYS A 301 12.40 -8.57 4.16
CA LYS A 301 11.08 -8.77 4.75
C LYS A 301 11.15 -8.55 6.25
N PHE A 302 10.16 -7.87 6.79
CA PHE A 302 9.95 -7.68 8.21
C PHE A 302 8.63 -8.30 8.61
N ARG A 303 8.55 -8.75 9.86
CA ARG A 303 7.29 -9.12 10.51
C ARG A 303 7.25 -8.54 11.91
N VAL A 304 6.07 -8.09 12.29
CA VAL A 304 5.83 -7.48 13.60
C VAL A 304 4.54 -8.03 14.16
N ARG A 305 4.49 -8.30 15.45
CA ARG A 305 3.27 -8.63 16.19
C ARG A 305 3.28 -7.99 17.56
N ALA A 306 2.10 -7.67 18.07
CA ALA A 306 1.90 -7.22 19.42
C ALA A 306 1.81 -8.41 20.38
N TYR A 307 2.06 -8.18 21.67
CA TYR A 307 1.79 -9.17 22.72
C TYR A 307 1.15 -8.51 23.95
N ARG A 308 0.42 -9.35 24.71
CA ARG A 308 -0.16 -9.03 26.01
C ARG A 308 0.13 -10.13 27.00
N ARG A 309 0.47 -9.76 28.25
CA ARG A 309 0.82 -10.69 29.31
C ARG A 309 -0.22 -10.64 30.44
N SER A 310 -0.45 -11.77 31.08
CA SER A 310 -1.21 -11.87 32.33
C SER A 310 -0.67 -13.04 33.14
N GLY A 311 -0.01 -12.76 34.23
CA GLY A 311 0.74 -13.77 34.99
C GLY A 311 1.82 -14.44 34.13
N SER A 312 1.77 -15.75 34.01
CA SER A 312 2.67 -16.56 33.17
C SER A 312 2.29 -16.59 31.70
N ASP A 313 1.07 -16.17 31.36
CA ASP A 313 0.53 -16.32 30.01
C ASP A 313 0.87 -15.12 29.13
N THR A 314 1.22 -15.41 27.89
CA THR A 314 1.46 -14.39 26.86
C THR A 314 0.63 -14.72 25.61
N MET A 315 -0.23 -13.79 25.23
CA MET A 315 -1.00 -13.88 24.00
C MET A 315 -0.43 -12.93 22.95
N TYR A 316 -0.41 -13.36 21.71
CA TYR A 316 0.14 -12.60 20.59
C TYR A 316 -0.93 -12.28 19.57
N SER A 317 -0.80 -11.14 18.92
CA SER A 317 -1.52 -10.85 17.68
C SER A 317 -0.97 -11.72 16.54
N ASP A 318 -1.66 -11.72 15.41
CA ASP A 318 -1.08 -12.21 14.16
C ASP A 318 0.12 -11.33 13.75
N TYR A 319 1.01 -11.91 12.93
CA TYR A 319 2.08 -11.13 12.33
C TYR A 319 1.58 -10.22 11.21
N ALA A 320 1.94 -8.95 11.29
CA ALA A 320 1.92 -8.04 10.15
C ALA A 320 3.25 -8.13 9.40
N TYR A 321 3.21 -8.05 8.08
CA TYR A 321 4.37 -8.21 7.20
C TYR A 321 4.57 -6.99 6.33
N ILE A 322 5.84 -6.60 6.12
CA ILE A 322 6.22 -5.57 5.15
C ILE A 322 7.52 -5.99 4.46
N SER A 323 7.69 -5.55 3.22
CA SER A 323 8.97 -5.61 2.51
C SER A 323 9.47 -4.21 2.22
N ALA A 324 10.76 -3.99 2.42
CA ALA A 324 11.41 -2.72 2.15
C ALA A 324 12.77 -2.94 1.47
N TYR A 325 13.24 -1.93 0.75
CA TYR A 325 14.53 -1.93 0.10
C TYR A 325 15.49 -0.97 0.79
N THR A 326 16.73 -1.40 0.97
CA THR A 326 17.83 -0.48 1.25
C THR A 326 18.11 0.37 0.00
N LEU A 327 18.64 1.57 0.18
CA LEU A 327 19.15 2.36 -0.93
C LEU A 327 20.37 1.67 -1.54
N PRO A 328 20.64 1.83 -2.83
CA PRO A 328 21.92 1.38 -3.40
C PRO A 328 23.07 2.15 -2.73
N SER A 329 24.18 1.48 -2.50
CA SER A 329 25.37 2.13 -1.92
C SER A 329 25.90 3.22 -2.85
N ALA A 330 26.51 4.23 -2.26
CA ALA A 330 27.14 5.32 -2.99
C ALA A 330 28.22 4.78 -3.95
N VAL A 331 28.45 5.51 -5.02
CA VAL A 331 29.44 5.18 -6.02
C VAL A 331 30.84 5.21 -5.41
N SER A 332 31.57 4.12 -5.51
CA SER A 332 32.97 3.99 -5.06
C SER A 332 33.98 4.07 -6.20
N GLY A 333 35.21 4.44 -5.90
CA GLY A 333 36.28 4.50 -6.87
C GLY A 333 36.08 5.50 -8.00
N LEU A 334 35.26 6.55 -7.78
CA LEU A 334 35.03 7.61 -8.76
C LEU A 334 36.34 8.37 -9.00
N LYS A 335 36.82 8.38 -10.23
CA LYS A 335 38.04 9.05 -10.63
C LYS A 335 37.93 9.65 -12.03
N ALA A 336 38.68 10.72 -12.25
CA ALA A 336 38.90 11.23 -13.59
C ALA A 336 39.86 10.31 -14.32
N GLY A 337 39.50 9.96 -15.55
CA GLY A 337 40.32 9.22 -16.50
C GLY A 337 41.06 10.14 -17.48
N ASN A 338 41.03 9.77 -18.75
CA ASN A 338 41.67 10.59 -19.79
C ASN A 338 40.93 11.89 -20.01
N SER A 339 41.69 12.98 -20.06
CA SER A 339 41.19 14.30 -20.44
C SER A 339 41.84 14.73 -21.76
N SER A 340 41.08 15.49 -22.56
CA SER A 340 41.60 16.19 -23.74
C SER A 340 41.39 17.72 -23.53
N ALA A 341 41.69 18.51 -24.55
CA ALA A 341 41.35 19.96 -24.48
C ALA A 341 39.86 20.23 -24.53
N SER A 342 39.02 19.28 -24.92
CA SER A 342 37.59 19.45 -25.07
C SER A 342 36.73 18.36 -24.41
N SER A 343 37.34 17.43 -23.67
CA SER A 343 36.63 16.33 -23.02
C SER A 343 37.28 15.89 -21.73
N VAL A 344 36.45 15.33 -20.84
CA VAL A 344 36.83 14.65 -19.59
C VAL A 344 36.11 13.33 -19.52
N SER A 345 36.84 12.26 -19.28
CA SER A 345 36.25 10.94 -18.98
C SER A 345 36.30 10.64 -17.48
N LEU A 346 35.25 10.04 -16.98
CA LEU A 346 35.16 9.56 -15.59
C LEU A 346 34.98 8.05 -15.59
N SER A 347 35.46 7.41 -14.54
CA SER A 347 35.22 5.97 -14.31
C SER A 347 35.01 5.72 -12.81
N TRP A 348 34.25 4.67 -12.48
CA TRP A 348 33.99 4.23 -11.12
C TRP A 348 33.77 2.73 -11.05
N SER A 349 33.80 2.19 -9.84
CA SER A 349 33.55 0.78 -9.59
C SER A 349 32.08 0.46 -9.72
N LYS A 350 31.75 -0.65 -10.36
CA LYS A 350 30.39 -1.13 -10.53
C LYS A 350 29.91 -1.83 -9.24
N SER A 351 28.73 -1.47 -8.77
CA SER A 351 28.03 -2.18 -7.69
C SER A 351 27.17 -3.30 -8.27
N SER A 352 27.27 -4.50 -7.73
CA SER A 352 26.45 -5.66 -8.14
C SER A 352 24.97 -5.50 -7.78
N TYR A 353 24.63 -4.58 -6.90
CA TYR A 353 23.28 -4.34 -6.39
C TYR A 353 22.62 -3.08 -6.95
N ALA A 354 23.31 -2.36 -7.83
CA ALA A 354 22.74 -1.26 -8.60
C ALA A 354 22.29 -1.76 -9.99
N ASP A 355 21.14 -1.27 -10.45
CA ASP A 355 20.65 -1.55 -11.80
C ASP A 355 21.30 -0.60 -12.83
N GLY A 356 21.83 0.54 -12.38
CA GLY A 356 22.55 1.47 -13.22
C GLY A 356 23.00 2.73 -12.49
N TYR A 357 23.42 3.74 -13.27
CA TYR A 357 23.98 4.97 -12.75
C TYR A 357 23.45 6.19 -13.50
N THR A 358 23.38 7.32 -12.79
CA THR A 358 23.21 8.64 -13.40
C THR A 358 24.49 9.44 -13.17
N ALA A 359 25.07 9.96 -14.24
CA ALA A 359 26.23 10.85 -14.20
C ALA A 359 25.83 12.21 -14.76
N GLU A 360 26.32 13.28 -14.16
CA GLU A 360 25.97 14.65 -14.56
C GLU A 360 27.19 15.56 -14.44
N ILE A 361 27.26 16.54 -15.33
CA ILE A 361 28.24 17.64 -15.31
C ILE A 361 27.57 18.96 -14.98
N TYR A 362 28.19 19.79 -14.15
CA TYR A 362 27.75 21.14 -13.90
C TYR A 362 28.32 22.10 -14.95
N LYS A 363 27.45 22.62 -15.84
CA LYS A 363 27.83 23.49 -16.94
C LYS A 363 26.71 24.54 -17.16
N GLY A 364 27.09 25.81 -17.35
CA GLY A 364 26.11 26.87 -17.60
C GLY A 364 25.11 27.09 -16.46
N GLY A 365 25.54 26.90 -15.20
CA GLY A 365 24.65 27.09 -14.04
C GLY A 365 23.74 25.90 -13.71
N GLN A 366 23.79 24.80 -14.46
CA GLN A 366 22.90 23.65 -14.27
C GLN A 366 23.60 22.31 -14.39
N TRP A 367 23.00 21.26 -13.82
CA TRP A 367 23.43 19.88 -13.97
C TRP A 367 22.87 19.27 -15.25
N THR A 368 23.73 18.78 -16.12
CA THR A 368 23.37 18.13 -17.40
C THR A 368 23.75 16.65 -17.35
N LYS A 369 22.83 15.78 -17.73
CA LYS A 369 23.06 14.33 -17.77
C LYS A 369 24.09 13.93 -18.82
N LEU A 370 24.91 12.93 -18.48
CA LEU A 370 25.88 12.29 -19.36
C LEU A 370 25.44 10.84 -19.66
N THR A 371 25.75 10.37 -20.85
CA THR A 371 25.56 8.96 -21.20
C THR A 371 26.55 8.09 -20.43
N VAL A 372 26.03 7.07 -19.74
CA VAL A 372 26.83 6.14 -18.95
C VAL A 372 27.00 4.84 -19.74
N SER A 373 28.24 4.36 -19.85
CA SER A 373 28.58 3.04 -20.36
C SER A 373 29.04 2.13 -19.22
N SER A 374 28.57 0.90 -19.20
CA SER A 374 28.95 -0.09 -18.19
C SER A 374 29.55 -1.33 -18.88
N GLY A 375 30.71 -1.74 -18.45
CA GLY A 375 31.42 -2.95 -18.95
C GLY A 375 32.26 -3.58 -17.85
N GLY A 376 32.28 -4.92 -17.76
CA GLY A 376 33.04 -5.62 -16.73
C GLY A 376 32.71 -5.14 -15.31
N ASN A 377 33.72 -4.80 -14.54
CA ASN A 377 33.63 -4.36 -13.14
C ASN A 377 33.59 -2.84 -12.98
N SER A 378 33.49 -2.06 -14.09
CA SER A 378 33.50 -0.61 -14.05
C SER A 378 32.36 -0.01 -14.88
N ALA A 379 32.01 1.22 -14.56
CA ALA A 379 31.18 2.07 -15.40
C ALA A 379 31.92 3.39 -15.66
N SER A 380 31.55 4.07 -16.73
CA SER A 380 32.22 5.27 -17.18
C SER A 380 31.27 6.21 -17.91
N CYS A 381 31.67 7.47 -18.00
CA CYS A 381 31.03 8.46 -18.87
C CYS A 381 32.11 9.40 -19.43
N THR A 382 31.78 10.08 -20.54
CA THR A 382 32.62 11.12 -21.10
C THR A 382 31.81 12.36 -21.37
N ALA A 383 32.26 13.47 -20.83
CA ALA A 383 31.74 14.79 -21.17
C ALA A 383 32.57 15.39 -22.30
N SER A 384 31.94 15.86 -23.36
CA SER A 384 32.58 16.46 -24.54
C SER A 384 32.11 17.90 -24.76
N SER A 385 32.70 18.56 -25.76
CA SER A 385 32.39 19.98 -26.09
C SER A 385 32.60 20.91 -24.89
N LEU A 386 33.70 20.70 -24.18
CA LEU A 386 34.13 21.48 -23.05
C LEU A 386 35.12 22.56 -23.46
N GLN A 387 35.23 23.63 -22.66
CA GLN A 387 36.27 24.63 -22.84
C GLN A 387 37.63 24.11 -22.40
N SER A 388 38.66 24.48 -23.13
CA SER A 388 40.03 24.11 -22.83
C SER A 388 40.56 24.78 -21.57
N GLY A 389 41.31 24.05 -20.73
CA GLY A 389 41.90 24.54 -19.50
C GLY A 389 40.87 24.94 -18.41
N ALA A 390 39.69 24.39 -18.45
CA ALA A 390 38.59 24.72 -17.54
C ALA A 390 38.33 23.60 -16.53
N LYS A 391 37.91 24.00 -15.30
CA LYS A 391 37.48 23.10 -14.23
C LYS A 391 36.00 22.82 -14.34
N TYR A 392 35.63 21.55 -14.26
CA TYR A 392 34.25 21.10 -14.25
C TYR A 392 33.96 20.28 -13.01
N LYS A 393 32.77 20.44 -12.47
CA LYS A 393 32.25 19.60 -11.37
C LYS A 393 31.36 18.52 -11.96
N PHE A 394 31.51 17.32 -11.46
CA PHE A 394 30.70 16.15 -11.84
C PHE A 394 30.09 15.53 -10.61
N ARG A 395 28.96 14.87 -10.79
CA ARG A 395 28.36 14.02 -9.77
C ARG A 395 27.83 12.74 -10.39
N VAL A 396 27.93 11.67 -9.64
CA VAL A 396 27.49 10.33 -10.06
C VAL A 396 26.73 9.69 -8.90
N ARG A 397 25.63 9.03 -9.17
CA ARG A 397 24.91 8.19 -8.21
C ARG A 397 24.43 6.92 -8.84
N ALA A 398 24.29 5.88 -8.03
CA ALA A 398 23.67 4.61 -8.39
C ALA A 398 22.15 4.69 -8.30
N TYR A 399 21.44 3.84 -9.04
CA TYR A 399 20.01 3.63 -8.86
C TYR A 399 19.64 2.16 -8.85
N LYS A 400 18.51 1.85 -8.19
CA LYS A 400 17.85 0.55 -8.11
C LYS A 400 16.38 0.68 -8.43
N ASN A 401 15.84 -0.17 -9.29
CA ASN A 401 14.40 -0.28 -9.51
C ASN A 401 13.81 -1.23 -8.46
N ALA A 402 13.01 -0.67 -7.56
CA ALA A 402 12.39 -1.38 -6.45
C ALA A 402 10.87 -1.42 -6.67
N ASP A 403 10.38 -2.50 -7.25
CA ASP A 403 8.94 -2.74 -7.49
C ASP A 403 8.25 -1.55 -8.21
N GLY A 404 8.92 -1.00 -9.25
CA GLY A 404 8.41 0.14 -10.04
C GLY A 404 8.81 1.53 -9.53
N LYS A 405 9.42 1.63 -8.35
CA LYS A 405 9.97 2.87 -7.80
C LYS A 405 11.48 2.89 -7.96
N ILE A 406 12.05 4.00 -8.43
CA ILE A 406 13.49 4.15 -8.54
C ILE A 406 14.05 4.72 -7.22
N LEU A 407 14.95 3.96 -6.60
CA LEU A 407 15.71 4.37 -5.43
C LEU A 407 17.09 4.84 -5.87
N TYR A 408 17.62 5.87 -5.25
CA TYR A 408 18.92 6.44 -5.58
C TYR A 408 19.85 6.41 -4.36
N SER A 409 21.14 6.20 -4.64
CA SER A 409 22.19 6.47 -3.65
C SER A 409 22.42 7.98 -3.51
N ASP A 410 23.19 8.36 -2.52
CA ASP A 410 23.80 9.68 -2.48
C ASP A 410 24.71 9.90 -3.69
N TYR A 411 24.94 11.18 -4.03
CA TYR A 411 25.87 11.56 -5.08
C TYR A 411 27.32 11.49 -4.60
N ALA A 412 28.15 10.83 -5.39
CA ALA A 412 29.60 11.01 -5.33
C ALA A 412 29.99 12.21 -6.21
N TYR A 413 30.88 13.06 -5.74
CA TYR A 413 31.30 14.28 -6.43
C TYR A 413 32.78 14.20 -6.80
N ILE A 414 33.13 14.75 -7.94
CA ILE A 414 34.52 14.93 -8.39
C ILE A 414 34.64 16.22 -9.21
N SER A 415 35.81 16.81 -9.16
CA SER A 415 36.19 17.87 -10.11
C SER A 415 37.31 17.41 -11.00
N ALA A 416 37.28 17.80 -12.25
CA ALA A 416 38.33 17.48 -13.22
C ALA A 416 38.53 18.64 -14.21
N TYR A 417 39.67 18.66 -14.80
CA TYR A 417 40.11 19.70 -15.76
C TYR A 417 40.22 19.13 -17.17
N THR A 418 39.84 19.94 -18.15
CA THR A 418 40.28 19.76 -19.51
C THR A 418 41.75 20.18 -19.66
N LEU A 419 42.46 19.59 -20.61
CA LEU A 419 43.81 20.02 -20.93
C LEU A 419 43.80 21.41 -21.56
N ILE A 420 44.91 22.12 -21.40
CA ILE A 420 45.14 23.39 -22.12
C ILE A 420 45.42 23.06 -23.59
N ASN A 421 44.66 23.66 -24.49
CA ASN A 421 44.85 23.43 -25.96
C ASN A 421 46.00 24.26 -26.52
N GLU A 422 47.13 24.18 -25.86
CA GLU A 422 48.39 24.77 -26.32
C GLU A 422 49.43 23.70 -26.36
N THR A 423 50.30 23.75 -27.34
CA THR A 423 51.41 22.82 -27.53
C THR A 423 52.72 23.51 -27.19
N VAL A 424 53.69 22.72 -26.74
CA VAL A 424 55.06 23.18 -26.58
C VAL A 424 55.69 23.34 -27.96
N LYS A 425 56.24 24.55 -28.25
CA LYS A 425 56.87 24.84 -29.53
C LYS A 425 58.33 24.54 -29.45
N PHE A 426 58.74 23.45 -30.09
CA PHE A 426 60.13 23.07 -30.25
C PHE A 426 60.87 24.06 -31.19
N TYR A 427 62.13 24.43 -30.89
CA TYR A 427 62.92 25.24 -31.77
C TYR A 427 64.27 24.61 -32.10
N LYS A 428 64.79 23.64 -31.31
CA LYS A 428 66.07 22.98 -31.54
C LYS A 428 66.06 21.56 -31.04
N ALA A 429 66.64 20.66 -31.75
CA ALA A 429 67.01 19.30 -31.37
C ALA A 429 68.47 19.03 -31.75
N GLU A 430 69.23 18.65 -30.73
CA GLU A 430 70.71 18.32 -30.95
C GLU A 430 70.93 16.89 -30.51
N ALA A 431 71.68 16.16 -31.36
CA ALA A 431 71.96 14.78 -31.09
C ALA A 431 73.48 14.53 -31.17
N THR A 432 73.95 13.63 -30.32
CA THR A 432 75.26 12.99 -30.40
C THR A 432 75.10 11.48 -30.70
N LYS A 433 76.15 10.67 -30.62
CA LYS A 433 76.04 9.19 -30.74
C LYS A 433 75.14 8.60 -29.58
N ASN A 434 75.19 9.14 -28.45
CA ASN A 434 74.51 8.58 -27.23
C ASN A 434 73.66 9.55 -26.43
N THR A 435 73.42 10.79 -26.91
CA THR A 435 72.53 11.77 -26.29
C THR A 435 71.65 12.47 -27.29
N VAL A 436 70.47 12.93 -26.82
CA VAL A 436 69.61 13.84 -27.57
C VAL A 436 69.15 14.93 -26.60
N THR A 437 69.34 16.22 -26.95
CA THR A 437 68.86 17.37 -26.28
C THR A 437 67.72 18.01 -27.08
N ILE A 438 66.55 18.15 -26.47
CA ILE A 438 65.39 18.86 -27.04
C ILE A 438 65.25 20.19 -26.32
N SER A 439 65.09 21.25 -27.11
CA SER A 439 64.87 22.61 -26.61
C SER A 439 63.59 23.22 -27.18
N TRP A 440 62.86 23.94 -26.37
CA TRP A 440 61.62 24.58 -26.75
C TRP A 440 61.45 25.97 -26.13
N TYR A 441 60.54 26.80 -26.69
CA TYR A 441 60.20 28.08 -26.15
C TYR A 441 59.37 27.94 -24.85
N LYS A 442 59.71 28.72 -23.85
CA LYS A 442 59.05 28.65 -22.51
C LYS A 442 57.61 29.12 -22.57
N GLY A 443 56.88 29.36 -23.43
CA GLY A 443 55.46 29.73 -23.41
C GLY A 443 54.93 30.27 -22.07
N SER A 444 53.66 30.19 -21.87
CA SER A 444 52.95 30.69 -20.64
C SER A 444 52.91 29.66 -19.49
N TYR A 445 53.72 28.62 -19.52
CA TYR A 445 53.69 27.58 -18.51
C TYR A 445 54.65 27.83 -17.33
N ASP A 446 54.26 27.38 -16.16
CA ASP A 446 55.08 27.49 -14.95
C ASP A 446 56.24 26.49 -14.96
N ALA A 447 56.00 25.27 -15.45
CA ALA A 447 57.01 24.25 -15.62
C ALA A 447 56.59 23.19 -16.66
N TYR A 448 57.42 22.16 -16.83
CA TYR A 448 57.24 21.13 -17.89
C TYR A 448 57.51 19.73 -17.35
N THR A 449 56.87 18.74 -17.99
CA THR A 449 57.22 17.35 -17.92
C THR A 449 57.73 16.91 -19.28
N ALA A 450 58.95 16.36 -19.36
CA ALA A 450 59.52 15.82 -20.55
C ALA A 450 59.83 14.32 -20.35
N GLU A 451 59.59 13.54 -21.37
CA GLU A 451 59.83 12.08 -21.35
C GLU A 451 60.39 11.61 -22.71
N VAL A 452 61.23 10.60 -22.65
CA VAL A 452 61.74 9.88 -23.83
C VAL A 452 61.17 8.45 -23.85
N TYR A 453 60.78 7.96 -25.01
CA TYR A 453 60.37 6.56 -25.18
C TYR A 453 61.61 5.73 -25.46
N LYS A 454 61.95 4.89 -24.47
CA LYS A 454 63.13 4.02 -24.46
C LYS A 454 62.77 2.70 -23.79
N ASP A 455 63.28 1.57 -24.32
CA ASP A 455 63.08 0.22 -23.77
C ASP A 455 61.60 -0.14 -23.53
N GLY A 456 60.72 0.23 -24.48
CA GLY A 456 59.27 -0.07 -24.43
C GLY A 456 58.46 0.82 -23.48
N ARG A 457 59.03 1.86 -22.83
CA ARG A 457 58.35 2.72 -21.85
C ARG A 457 58.77 4.18 -21.96
N TRP A 458 57.90 5.05 -21.47
CA TRP A 458 58.20 6.48 -21.33
C TRP A 458 58.99 6.69 -20.02
N THR A 459 60.18 7.30 -20.15
CA THR A 459 61.10 7.59 -19.06
C THR A 459 61.18 9.11 -18.88
N LYS A 460 60.97 9.60 -17.67
CA LYS A 460 61.05 11.03 -17.34
C LYS A 460 62.43 11.57 -17.50
N LEU A 461 62.51 12.82 -17.98
CA LEU A 461 63.76 13.57 -18.16
C LEU A 461 63.72 14.81 -17.23
N THR A 462 64.87 15.18 -16.73
CA THR A 462 65.06 16.47 -16.01
C THR A 462 64.94 17.61 -17.01
N VAL A 463 64.09 18.60 -16.66
CA VAL A 463 63.90 19.80 -17.45
C VAL A 463 64.63 20.98 -16.81
N THR A 464 65.45 21.64 -17.59
CA THR A 464 66.08 22.91 -17.20
C THR A 464 65.31 24.04 -17.87
N VAL A 465 64.84 24.99 -17.10
CA VAL A 465 64.07 26.16 -17.55
C VAL A 465 64.98 27.39 -17.40
N GLY A 466 65.19 28.08 -18.51
CA GLY A 466 65.96 29.32 -18.58
C GLY A 466 65.06 30.54 -18.92
N ASN A 467 65.69 31.69 -19.19
CA ASN A 467 64.99 32.90 -19.62
C ASN A 467 64.50 32.71 -21.07
N GLY A 468 63.20 32.50 -21.24
CA GLY A 468 62.57 32.36 -22.56
C GLY A 468 62.61 30.98 -23.20
N THR A 469 63.37 30.03 -22.67
CA THR A 469 63.52 28.69 -23.22
C THR A 469 63.61 27.61 -22.13
N ALA A 470 63.32 26.37 -22.52
CA ALA A 470 63.54 25.21 -21.66
C ALA A 470 64.11 24.05 -22.48
N LYS A 471 64.82 23.15 -21.83
CA LYS A 471 65.46 21.99 -22.46
C LYS A 471 65.46 20.75 -21.58
N CYS A 472 65.57 19.59 -22.22
CA CYS A 472 65.86 18.33 -21.55
C CYS A 472 66.86 17.54 -22.39
N THR A 473 67.68 16.69 -21.74
CA THR A 473 68.63 15.83 -22.39
C THR A 473 68.39 14.38 -21.99
N ALA A 474 68.25 13.53 -22.95
CA ALA A 474 68.26 12.08 -22.76
C ALA A 474 69.68 11.56 -23.03
N THR A 475 70.18 10.71 -22.13
CA THR A 475 71.54 10.13 -22.19
C THR A 475 71.45 8.61 -22.25
N ALA A 476 72.59 7.98 -22.48
CA ALA A 476 72.73 6.53 -22.62
C ALA A 476 71.78 5.96 -23.68
N LEU A 477 71.73 6.62 -24.83
CA LEU A 477 71.00 6.20 -26.01
C LEU A 477 71.88 5.38 -26.95
N GLN A 478 71.30 4.53 -27.81
CA GLN A 478 72.00 3.79 -28.82
C GLN A 478 72.32 4.67 -30.03
N SER A 479 73.53 4.51 -30.59
CA SER A 479 73.96 5.22 -31.78
C SER A 479 73.12 4.83 -33.01
N GLY A 480 72.77 5.80 -33.86
CA GLY A 480 71.99 5.61 -35.08
C GLY A 480 70.50 5.22 -34.87
N SER A 481 69.98 5.41 -33.68
CA SER A 481 68.65 4.96 -33.31
C SER A 481 67.64 6.13 -33.18
N ALA A 482 66.40 5.84 -33.55
CA ALA A 482 65.30 6.84 -33.45
C ALA A 482 64.68 6.82 -32.07
N TYR A 483 64.49 8.00 -31.44
CA TYR A 483 63.87 8.19 -30.18
C TYR A 483 62.70 9.18 -30.27
N LYS A 484 61.58 8.81 -29.61
CA LYS A 484 60.41 9.70 -29.49
C LYS A 484 60.45 10.40 -28.14
N PHE A 485 60.22 11.69 -28.19
CA PHE A 485 60.04 12.54 -26.99
C PHE A 485 58.65 13.10 -26.93
N ARG A 486 58.13 13.24 -25.69
CA ARG A 486 56.90 13.99 -25.44
C ARG A 486 57.11 14.98 -24.32
N ILE A 487 56.61 16.18 -24.54
CA ILE A 487 56.73 17.27 -23.60
C ILE A 487 55.32 17.88 -23.40
N LYS A 488 54.97 18.18 -22.15
CA LYS A 488 53.80 18.99 -21.83
C LYS A 488 54.17 20.04 -20.80
N GLY A 489 53.57 21.20 -20.91
CA GLY A 489 53.63 22.25 -19.93
C GLY A 489 52.53 22.10 -18.88
N TYR A 490 52.68 22.73 -17.73
CA TYR A 490 51.61 22.87 -16.75
C TYR A 490 51.61 24.27 -16.12
N LYS A 491 50.40 24.69 -15.66
CA LYS A 491 50.19 25.90 -14.86
C LYS A 491 49.63 25.50 -13.50
N LYS A 492 50.05 26.14 -12.44
CA LYS A 492 49.46 26.02 -11.13
C LYS A 492 48.32 27.04 -10.98
N SER A 493 47.19 26.60 -10.41
CA SER A 493 46.06 27.43 -10.11
C SER A 493 45.57 27.11 -8.68
N GLY A 494 46.14 27.79 -7.69
CA GLY A 494 46.02 27.41 -6.28
C GLY A 494 46.69 26.06 -6.04
N GLU A 495 45.98 25.12 -5.46
CA GLU A 495 46.44 23.74 -5.23
C GLU A 495 46.35 22.84 -6.49
N ASP A 496 45.64 23.28 -7.53
CA ASP A 496 45.38 22.52 -8.72
C ASP A 496 46.48 22.70 -9.76
N THR A 497 46.70 21.68 -10.60
CA THR A 497 47.67 21.71 -11.71
C THR A 497 46.99 21.42 -13.03
N LEU A 498 47.01 22.37 -13.95
CA LEU A 498 46.48 22.28 -15.29
C LEU A 498 47.56 21.92 -16.28
N TYR A 499 47.37 20.84 -17.03
CA TYR A 499 48.35 20.36 -18.01
C TYR A 499 47.98 20.76 -19.45
N SER A 500 48.99 20.98 -20.30
CA SER A 500 48.76 21.06 -21.74
C SER A 500 48.62 19.66 -22.34
N ILE A 501 48.19 19.62 -23.60
CA ILE A 501 48.36 18.43 -24.41
C ILE A 501 49.86 18.16 -24.63
N TYR A 502 50.24 16.89 -24.90
CA TYR A 502 51.60 16.55 -25.22
C TYR A 502 51.98 17.04 -26.61
N SER A 503 53.17 17.63 -26.71
CA SER A 503 53.88 17.86 -27.95
C SER A 503 54.89 16.73 -28.18
N TYR A 504 54.97 16.24 -29.39
CA TYR A 504 55.80 15.08 -29.74
C TYR A 504 56.87 15.51 -30.73
N ILE A 505 58.06 14.95 -30.59
CA ILE A 505 59.17 15.08 -31.56
C ILE A 505 59.92 13.76 -31.61
N SER A 506 60.38 13.41 -32.80
CA SER A 506 61.28 12.24 -33.00
C SER A 506 62.64 12.73 -33.50
N VAL A 507 63.69 12.20 -32.89
CA VAL A 507 65.10 12.57 -33.21
C VAL A 507 65.93 11.32 -33.23
N ASN A 508 66.85 11.25 -34.25
CA ASN A 508 67.83 10.16 -34.37
C ASN A 508 69.10 10.57 -33.66
N THR A 509 69.77 9.64 -32.96
CA THR A 509 71.15 9.78 -32.54
C THR A 509 72.09 9.69 -33.74
N LEU A 510 73.30 10.29 -33.67
CA LEU A 510 74.28 10.16 -34.70
C LEU A 510 74.85 8.70 -34.77
N LYS A 511 75.30 8.31 -35.97
CA LYS A 511 75.98 7.01 -36.19
C LYS A 511 77.33 7.00 -35.60
#